data_e8368610ab4cca6b9ef688d224f3d2a9
#
_entry.id   e8368610ab4cca6b9ef688d224f3d2a9
#
_cell.length_a   1.000
_cell.length_b   1.000
_cell.length_c   1.000
_cell.angle_alpha   90.00
_cell.angle_beta   90.00
_cell.angle_gamma   90.00
#
_symmetry.space_group_name_H-M   'P 1'
#
loop_
_entity.id
_entity.type
_entity.pdbx_description
1 polymer ?
#
loop_
_entity_poly.entity_id
_entity_poly.type
_entity_poly.pdbx_seq_one_letter_code
_entity_poly.pdbx_strand_id
1 'polypeptide(L)'
;MSEISSKEVARLWGISQRRVQVYCAEGRIPGARRVGHMWMIPSEVSKPVDPRLASKEKESHYWPNFFLLDSTIMQMDSVQQMIDSTTDNLQRKQLIGEIAYMQGNYQKAAGCIDGVRDDSPGYLHALAISTAAKIGLGDLKAFQSTWNKLKELRHRHSDTPGICRMVELVQGLLALSAYVPENCPDWILKGVFNNLPDASRPMALYLRAKGMLALGQIKELISTAEATLSFSSSGLGIQDVYLYIILAHGYIYLKKMDKAYNALLYAVNICLPKAFISPVAESISSLLGIGERCLKKTYPQFQSPVLSLHRQISPSWLKIHNMLTHKNITSLLTRREYQVALSVVGGFSNHECAARLGISDSTVKGHLQSVYQKLNISSRKALKQFIISA
;
A
#
# COMPACT_ATOMS: atom_id res chain seq x y z
N MET A 1 -48.65 -16.41 -23.18
CA MET A 1 -47.63 -15.46 -22.68
C MET A 1 -47.48 -14.38 -23.73
N SER A 2 -47.54 -13.13 -23.35
CA SER A 2 -47.31 -12.03 -24.28
C SER A 2 -45.83 -11.98 -24.67
N GLU A 3 -45.57 -11.80 -25.95
CA GLU A 3 -44.21 -11.67 -26.49
C GLU A 3 -44.00 -10.23 -26.97
N ILE A 4 -42.81 -9.70 -26.71
CA ILE A 4 -42.41 -8.35 -27.10
C ILE A 4 -41.18 -8.38 -27.98
N SER A 5 -41.00 -7.36 -28.79
CA SER A 5 -39.82 -7.25 -29.69
C SER A 5 -38.51 -6.91 -28.98
N SER A 6 -37.40 -7.26 -29.59
CA SER A 6 -36.06 -6.87 -29.07
C SER A 6 -35.91 -5.35 -28.92
N LYS A 7 -36.66 -4.53 -29.64
CA LYS A 7 -36.66 -3.07 -29.52
C LYS A 7 -37.38 -2.59 -28.25
N GLU A 8 -38.47 -3.25 -27.88
CA GLU A 8 -39.24 -2.96 -26.65
C GLU A 8 -38.46 -3.43 -25.43
N VAL A 9 -37.86 -4.63 -25.47
CA VAL A 9 -36.98 -5.14 -24.42
C VAL A 9 -35.78 -4.21 -24.19
N ALA A 10 -35.19 -3.68 -25.25
CA ALA A 10 -34.08 -2.72 -25.16
C ALA A 10 -34.46 -1.45 -24.38
N ARG A 11 -35.71 -0.93 -24.62
CA ARG A 11 -36.23 0.22 -23.85
C ARG A 11 -36.49 -0.13 -22.40
N LEU A 12 -37.07 -1.28 -22.10
CA LEU A 12 -37.35 -1.73 -20.73
C LEU A 12 -36.07 -1.94 -19.92
N TRP A 13 -35.03 -2.48 -20.55
CA TRP A 13 -33.77 -2.78 -19.86
C TRP A 13 -32.73 -1.64 -19.90
N GLY A 14 -33.02 -0.53 -20.61
CA GLY A 14 -32.11 0.60 -20.75
C GLY A 14 -30.81 0.25 -21.48
N ILE A 15 -30.84 -0.62 -22.49
CA ILE A 15 -29.70 -1.05 -23.30
C ILE A 15 -29.97 -0.93 -24.79
N SER A 16 -28.93 -1.04 -25.62
CA SER A 16 -29.13 -1.01 -27.08
C SER A 16 -29.83 -2.26 -27.59
N GLN A 17 -30.66 -2.11 -28.65
CA GLN A 17 -31.32 -3.24 -29.31
C GLN A 17 -30.32 -4.31 -29.78
N ARG A 18 -29.15 -3.88 -30.27
CA ARG A 18 -28.05 -4.78 -30.66
C ARG A 18 -27.61 -5.68 -29.50
N ARG A 19 -27.53 -5.15 -28.27
CA ARG A 19 -27.18 -5.92 -27.09
C ARG A 19 -28.23 -6.98 -26.74
N VAL A 20 -29.51 -6.66 -26.85
CA VAL A 20 -30.62 -7.63 -26.69
C VAL A 20 -30.54 -8.75 -27.72
N GLN A 21 -30.26 -8.41 -28.97
CA GLN A 21 -30.11 -9.40 -30.05
C GLN A 21 -28.93 -10.35 -29.82
N VAL A 22 -27.82 -9.83 -29.28
CA VAL A 22 -26.66 -10.65 -28.87
C VAL A 22 -27.09 -11.64 -27.77
N TYR A 23 -27.78 -11.18 -26.73
CA TYR A 23 -28.26 -12.06 -25.66
C TYR A 23 -29.21 -13.15 -26.16
N CYS A 24 -30.08 -12.84 -27.15
CA CYS A 24 -30.91 -13.83 -27.80
C CYS A 24 -30.11 -14.87 -28.59
N ALA A 25 -29.11 -14.40 -29.36
CA ALA A 25 -28.23 -15.27 -30.16
C ALA A 25 -27.35 -16.18 -29.31
N GLU A 26 -26.93 -15.71 -28.13
CA GLU A 26 -26.17 -16.47 -27.15
C GLU A 26 -27.04 -17.40 -26.28
N GLY A 27 -28.39 -17.48 -26.54
CA GLY A 27 -29.30 -18.31 -25.74
C GLY A 27 -29.50 -17.86 -24.28
N ARG A 28 -29.13 -16.62 -23.94
CA ARG A 28 -29.14 -16.08 -22.57
C ARG A 28 -30.50 -15.54 -22.14
N ILE A 29 -31.46 -15.48 -23.06
CA ILE A 29 -32.86 -15.11 -22.81
C ILE A 29 -33.74 -16.34 -22.99
N PRO A 30 -34.18 -16.98 -21.88
CA PRO A 30 -35.06 -18.15 -21.97
C PRO A 30 -36.32 -17.83 -22.74
N GLY A 31 -36.73 -18.71 -23.67
CA GLY A 31 -37.94 -18.55 -24.47
C GLY A 31 -37.86 -17.54 -25.62
N ALA A 32 -36.69 -16.88 -25.81
CA ALA A 32 -36.51 -16.04 -26.99
C ALA A 32 -36.47 -16.88 -28.27
N ARG A 33 -37.25 -16.50 -29.26
CA ARG A 33 -37.30 -17.18 -30.58
C ARG A 33 -37.21 -16.21 -31.73
N ARG A 34 -36.72 -16.67 -32.86
CA ARG A 34 -36.63 -15.86 -34.07
C ARG A 34 -37.85 -16.05 -34.94
N VAL A 35 -38.51 -14.96 -35.30
CA VAL A 35 -39.65 -14.95 -36.22
C VAL A 35 -39.27 -14.04 -37.39
N GLY A 36 -38.92 -14.63 -38.53
CA GLY A 36 -38.36 -13.91 -39.68
C GLY A 36 -37.04 -13.24 -39.32
N HIS A 37 -36.99 -11.91 -39.41
CA HIS A 37 -35.80 -11.11 -39.08
C HIS A 37 -35.83 -10.53 -37.66
N MET A 38 -36.88 -10.79 -36.87
CA MET A 38 -37.04 -10.21 -35.53
C MET A 38 -36.96 -11.28 -34.45
N TRP A 39 -36.43 -10.83 -33.27
CA TRP A 39 -36.46 -11.62 -32.05
C TRP A 39 -37.74 -11.31 -31.27
N MET A 40 -38.49 -12.36 -30.93
CA MET A 40 -39.65 -12.33 -30.04
C MET A 40 -39.25 -12.91 -28.70
N ILE A 41 -39.54 -12.17 -27.64
CA ILE A 41 -39.03 -12.41 -26.27
C ILE A 41 -40.25 -12.42 -25.33
N PRO A 42 -40.38 -13.39 -24.42
CA PRO A 42 -41.43 -13.34 -23.41
C PRO A 42 -41.37 -12.07 -22.56
N SER A 43 -42.48 -11.40 -22.33
CA SER A 43 -42.53 -10.11 -21.62
C SER A 43 -42.08 -10.17 -20.16
N GLU A 44 -42.10 -11.34 -19.55
CA GLU A 44 -41.76 -11.56 -18.13
C GLU A 44 -40.27 -11.88 -17.88
N VAL A 45 -39.45 -11.93 -18.93
CA VAL A 45 -38.03 -12.27 -18.80
C VAL A 45 -37.24 -11.11 -18.24
N SER A 46 -36.49 -11.39 -17.19
CA SER A 46 -35.54 -10.42 -16.59
C SER A 46 -34.29 -10.25 -17.45
N LYS A 47 -33.66 -9.07 -17.35
CA LYS A 47 -32.41 -8.76 -18.03
C LYS A 47 -31.31 -9.76 -17.61
N PRO A 48 -30.65 -10.45 -18.57
CA PRO A 48 -29.54 -11.32 -18.25
C PRO A 48 -28.39 -10.55 -17.57
N VAL A 49 -27.83 -11.10 -16.50
CA VAL A 49 -26.69 -10.51 -15.81
C VAL A 49 -25.51 -10.45 -16.78
N ASP A 50 -24.88 -9.29 -16.92
CA ASP A 50 -23.66 -9.19 -17.73
C ASP A 50 -22.56 -10.03 -17.07
N PRO A 51 -21.95 -11.01 -17.77
CA PRO A 51 -20.89 -11.83 -17.20
C PRO A 51 -19.71 -11.01 -16.65
N ARG A 52 -19.47 -9.82 -17.24
CA ARG A 52 -18.45 -8.88 -16.76
C ARG A 52 -18.83 -8.22 -15.43
N LEU A 53 -20.13 -8.01 -15.17
CA LEU A 53 -20.64 -7.51 -13.90
C LEU A 53 -20.71 -8.64 -12.87
N ALA A 54 -21.10 -9.84 -13.27
CA ALA A 54 -21.13 -11.02 -12.40
C ALA A 54 -19.73 -11.42 -11.95
N SER A 55 -18.70 -11.30 -12.81
CA SER A 55 -17.31 -11.49 -12.42
C SER A 55 -16.83 -10.37 -11.48
N LYS A 56 -17.17 -9.10 -11.76
CA LYS A 56 -16.88 -7.97 -10.88
C LYS A 56 -17.56 -8.07 -9.52
N GLU A 57 -18.81 -8.50 -9.45
CA GLU A 57 -19.53 -8.74 -8.20
C GLU A 57 -18.90 -9.90 -7.40
N LYS A 58 -18.51 -11.00 -8.06
CA LYS A 58 -17.77 -12.09 -7.41
C LYS A 58 -16.39 -11.63 -6.93
N GLU A 59 -15.66 -10.89 -7.75
CA GLU A 59 -14.35 -10.34 -7.37
C GLU A 59 -14.46 -9.32 -6.22
N SER A 60 -15.46 -8.43 -6.24
CA SER A 60 -15.70 -7.48 -5.15
C SER A 60 -16.23 -8.16 -3.88
N HIS A 61 -16.92 -9.28 -4.01
CA HIS A 61 -17.44 -10.04 -2.87
C HIS A 61 -16.33 -10.83 -2.14
N TYR A 62 -15.34 -11.34 -2.88
CA TYR A 62 -14.21 -12.08 -2.28
C TYR A 62 -13.10 -11.18 -1.74
N TRP A 63 -12.89 -10.02 -2.32
CA TRP A 63 -11.76 -9.15 -2.02
C TRP A 63 -12.21 -7.68 -1.93
N PRO A 64 -12.96 -7.30 -0.87
CA PRO A 64 -13.31 -5.89 -0.67
C PRO A 64 -12.06 -5.04 -0.48
N ASN A 65 -12.19 -3.77 -0.18
CA ASN A 65 -11.08 -2.82 0.01
C ASN A 65 -9.84 -3.45 0.64
N PHE A 66 -8.66 -3.20 0.05
CA PHE A 66 -7.43 -3.76 0.59
C PHE A 66 -7.13 -3.21 1.99
N PHE A 67 -7.31 -1.92 2.23
CA PHE A 67 -7.32 -1.33 3.56
C PHE A 67 -8.76 -1.08 4.02
N LEU A 68 -9.06 -1.46 5.26
CA LEU A 68 -10.36 -1.22 5.89
C LEU A 68 -10.45 0.18 6.52
N LEU A 69 -9.31 0.79 6.85
CA LEU A 69 -9.21 2.18 7.30
C LEU A 69 -9.31 3.14 6.10
N ASP A 70 -10.44 3.07 5.40
CA ASP A 70 -10.77 3.98 4.29
C ASP A 70 -11.17 5.37 4.78
N SER A 71 -11.51 6.27 3.85
CA SER A 71 -11.87 7.64 4.18
C SER A 71 -13.11 7.74 5.07
N THR A 72 -14.06 6.83 4.96
CA THR A 72 -15.29 6.82 5.77
C THR A 72 -14.97 6.46 7.23
N ILE A 73 -14.20 5.38 7.41
CA ILE A 73 -13.80 4.92 8.75
C ILE A 73 -12.85 5.92 9.40
N MET A 74 -11.91 6.49 8.64
CA MET A 74 -10.93 7.46 9.17
C MET A 74 -11.54 8.79 9.60
N GLN A 75 -12.75 9.14 9.16
CA GLN A 75 -13.48 10.34 9.62
C GLN A 75 -14.13 10.19 10.99
N MET A 76 -14.27 8.96 11.51
CA MET A 76 -14.87 8.71 12.81
C MET A 76 -13.99 9.24 13.95
N ASP A 77 -14.62 9.78 14.98
CA ASP A 77 -13.94 10.48 16.09
C ASP A 77 -13.10 9.54 16.95
N SER A 78 -13.52 8.28 17.09
CA SER A 78 -12.83 7.33 17.94
C SER A 78 -12.62 5.97 17.28
N VAL A 79 -11.56 5.28 17.70
CA VAL A 79 -11.28 3.88 17.31
C VAL A 79 -12.44 2.95 17.66
N GLN A 80 -13.13 3.21 18.78
CA GLN A 80 -14.29 2.40 19.19
C GLN A 80 -15.44 2.56 18.20
N GLN A 81 -15.74 3.78 17.76
CA GLN A 81 -16.77 4.01 16.72
C GLN A 81 -16.41 3.32 15.40
N MET A 82 -15.12 3.33 15.01
CA MET A 82 -14.65 2.59 13.83
C MET A 82 -15.00 1.11 13.91
N ILE A 83 -14.71 0.48 15.07
CA ILE A 83 -14.97 -0.94 15.29
C ILE A 83 -16.47 -1.24 15.31
N ASP A 84 -17.26 -0.39 15.97
CA ASP A 84 -18.69 -0.60 16.14
C ASP A 84 -19.50 -0.36 14.87
N SER A 85 -18.98 0.46 13.94
CA SER A 85 -19.59 0.69 12.63
C SER A 85 -19.57 -0.56 11.73
N THR A 86 -18.70 -1.52 12.01
CA THR A 86 -18.52 -2.73 11.21
C THR A 86 -19.39 -3.86 11.75
N THR A 87 -20.44 -4.24 11.01
CA THR A 87 -21.42 -5.27 11.43
C THR A 87 -20.97 -6.69 11.11
N ASP A 88 -20.22 -6.90 10.04
CA ASP A 88 -19.67 -8.22 9.69
C ASP A 88 -18.54 -8.62 10.65
N ASN A 89 -18.67 -9.81 11.25
CA ASN A 89 -17.72 -10.28 12.26
C ASN A 89 -16.30 -10.53 11.72
N LEU A 90 -16.18 -11.02 10.50
CA LEU A 90 -14.88 -11.27 9.90
C LEU A 90 -14.20 -9.94 9.55
N GLN A 91 -14.93 -9.03 8.93
CA GLN A 91 -14.43 -7.70 8.59
C GLN A 91 -14.06 -6.91 9.86
N ARG A 92 -14.88 -6.99 10.93
CA ARG A 92 -14.59 -6.40 12.24
C ARG A 92 -13.29 -6.93 12.83
N LYS A 93 -13.06 -8.25 12.76
CA LYS A 93 -11.81 -8.87 13.23
C LYS A 93 -10.60 -8.36 12.45
N GLN A 94 -10.73 -8.24 11.13
CA GLN A 94 -9.67 -7.71 10.26
C GLN A 94 -9.40 -6.24 10.55
N LEU A 95 -10.44 -5.42 10.73
CA LEU A 95 -10.32 -4.01 11.10
C LEU A 95 -9.60 -3.84 12.45
N ILE A 96 -9.94 -4.65 13.44
CA ILE A 96 -9.25 -4.66 14.73
C ILE A 96 -7.76 -5.01 14.57
N GLY A 97 -7.43 -5.95 13.69
CA GLY A 97 -6.05 -6.31 13.35
C GLY A 97 -5.29 -5.17 12.68
N GLU A 98 -5.92 -4.49 11.72
CA GLU A 98 -5.33 -3.32 11.05
C GLU A 98 -5.13 -2.16 12.01
N ILE A 99 -6.12 -1.83 12.83
CA ILE A 99 -6.02 -0.81 13.88
C ILE A 99 -4.87 -1.16 14.85
N ALA A 100 -4.78 -2.41 15.29
CA ALA A 100 -3.71 -2.85 16.18
C ALA A 100 -2.33 -2.67 15.54
N TYR A 101 -2.20 -2.99 14.23
CA TYR A 101 -0.99 -2.73 13.48
C TYR A 101 -0.64 -1.23 13.45
N MET A 102 -1.61 -0.39 13.11
CA MET A 102 -1.42 1.06 13.04
C MET A 102 -1.03 1.66 14.40
N GLN A 103 -1.53 1.11 15.49
CA GLN A 103 -1.19 1.50 16.86
C GLN A 103 0.14 0.92 17.36
N GLY A 104 0.83 0.09 16.57
CA GLY A 104 2.08 -0.56 16.95
C GLY A 104 1.91 -1.80 17.84
N ASN A 105 0.69 -2.29 18.04
CA ASN A 105 0.42 -3.54 18.76
C ASN A 105 0.55 -4.74 17.81
N TYR A 106 1.77 -5.06 17.44
CA TYR A 106 2.06 -6.09 16.45
C TYR A 106 1.73 -7.50 16.92
N GLN A 107 1.75 -7.75 18.23
CA GLN A 107 1.32 -9.04 18.78
C GLN A 107 -0.16 -9.31 18.46
N LYS A 108 -1.02 -8.32 18.70
CA LYS A 108 -2.45 -8.41 18.37
C LYS A 108 -2.69 -8.44 16.86
N ALA A 109 -1.98 -7.62 16.10
CA ALA A 109 -2.09 -7.57 14.65
C ALA A 109 -1.68 -8.89 13.98
N ALA A 110 -0.66 -9.58 14.47
CA ALA A 110 -0.20 -10.87 13.94
C ALA A 110 -1.28 -11.94 13.99
N GLY A 111 -2.18 -11.91 14.98
CA GLY A 111 -3.29 -12.87 15.14
C GLY A 111 -4.51 -12.58 14.27
N CYS A 112 -4.54 -11.52 13.47
CA CYS A 112 -5.74 -11.18 12.66
C CYS A 112 -6.07 -12.25 11.60
N ILE A 113 -5.10 -13.05 11.17
CA ILE A 113 -5.27 -14.13 10.20
C ILE A 113 -5.81 -15.44 10.80
N ASP A 114 -5.74 -15.60 12.12
CA ASP A 114 -6.09 -16.86 12.78
C ASP A 114 -7.55 -17.23 12.52
N GLY A 115 -7.77 -18.44 11.96
CA GLY A 115 -9.09 -18.93 11.58
C GLY A 115 -9.69 -18.28 10.31
N VAL A 116 -8.94 -17.47 9.56
CA VAL A 116 -9.35 -16.94 8.28
C VAL A 116 -8.95 -17.93 7.19
N ARG A 117 -9.93 -18.44 6.45
CA ARG A 117 -9.69 -19.37 5.33
C ARG A 117 -9.12 -18.62 4.13
N ASP A 118 -8.29 -19.28 3.32
CA ASP A 118 -7.61 -18.68 2.16
C ASP A 118 -8.54 -18.39 0.96
N ASP A 119 -9.79 -18.89 1.00
CA ASP A 119 -10.87 -18.59 0.08
C ASP A 119 -11.85 -17.53 0.62
N SER A 120 -11.62 -17.00 1.83
CA SER A 120 -12.49 -16.02 2.48
C SER A 120 -12.25 -14.60 1.94
N PRO A 121 -13.30 -13.76 1.93
CA PRO A 121 -13.13 -12.33 1.72
C PRO A 121 -12.10 -11.76 2.71
N GLY A 122 -11.22 -10.88 2.28
CA GLY A 122 -10.23 -10.24 3.15
C GLY A 122 -9.06 -11.12 3.59
N TYR A 123 -8.93 -12.38 3.14
CA TYR A 123 -7.76 -13.20 3.47
C TYR A 123 -6.44 -12.52 3.12
N LEU A 124 -6.34 -11.91 1.94
CA LEU A 124 -5.12 -11.21 1.50
C LEU A 124 -4.81 -10.00 2.38
N HIS A 125 -5.82 -9.29 2.85
CA HIS A 125 -5.65 -8.20 3.81
C HIS A 125 -5.08 -8.74 5.14
N ALA A 126 -5.74 -9.76 5.72
CA ALA A 126 -5.28 -10.38 6.96
C ALA A 126 -3.87 -10.97 6.82
N LEU A 127 -3.56 -11.59 5.69
CA LEU A 127 -2.24 -12.13 5.38
C LEU A 127 -1.17 -11.03 5.35
N ALA A 128 -1.44 -9.90 4.69
CA ALA A 128 -0.51 -8.79 4.61
C ALA A 128 -0.24 -8.16 5.98
N ILE A 129 -1.29 -7.84 6.76
CA ILE A 129 -1.17 -7.24 8.09
C ILE A 129 -0.46 -8.19 9.06
N SER A 130 -0.89 -9.47 9.11
CA SER A 130 -0.25 -10.47 9.97
C SER A 130 1.23 -10.67 9.63
N THR A 131 1.56 -10.73 8.34
CA THR A 131 2.95 -10.89 7.88
C THR A 131 3.80 -9.70 8.28
N ALA A 132 3.34 -8.48 8.02
CA ALA A 132 4.07 -7.27 8.38
C ALA A 132 4.29 -7.18 9.90
N ALA A 133 3.27 -7.51 10.69
CA ALA A 133 3.36 -7.54 12.15
C ALA A 133 4.35 -8.61 12.64
N LYS A 134 4.30 -9.84 12.12
CA LYS A 134 5.25 -10.92 12.46
C LYS A 134 6.68 -10.55 12.12
N ILE A 135 6.91 -9.94 10.96
CA ILE A 135 8.24 -9.42 10.59
C ILE A 135 8.70 -8.37 11.62
N GLY A 136 7.82 -7.42 11.98
CA GLY A 136 8.10 -6.42 13.00
C GLY A 136 8.41 -7.01 14.39
N LEU A 137 7.89 -8.20 14.69
CA LEU A 137 8.21 -8.98 15.90
C LEU A 137 9.49 -9.82 15.77
N GLY A 138 10.15 -9.81 14.61
CA GLY A 138 11.39 -10.55 14.36
C GLY A 138 11.22 -11.90 13.68
N ASP A 139 10.01 -12.31 13.33
CA ASP A 139 9.75 -13.55 12.58
C ASP A 139 10.01 -13.35 11.09
N LEU A 140 11.26 -13.52 10.69
CA LEU A 140 11.67 -13.40 9.29
C LEU A 140 11.15 -14.54 8.40
N LYS A 141 10.82 -15.70 8.98
CA LYS A 141 10.26 -16.83 8.23
C LYS A 141 8.86 -16.52 7.70
N ALA A 142 8.13 -15.62 8.38
CA ALA A 142 6.82 -15.17 7.94
C ALA A 142 6.86 -14.57 6.53
N PHE A 143 7.92 -13.83 6.17
CA PHE A 143 8.09 -13.31 4.82
C PHE A 143 8.14 -14.43 3.77
N GLN A 144 9.03 -15.42 3.96
CA GLN A 144 9.21 -16.53 3.01
C GLN A 144 7.94 -17.38 2.89
N SER A 145 7.31 -17.69 4.02
CA SER A 145 6.05 -18.45 4.06
C SER A 145 4.95 -17.74 3.27
N THR A 146 4.77 -16.44 3.53
CA THR A 146 3.77 -15.63 2.83
C THR A 146 4.09 -15.51 1.34
N TRP A 147 5.36 -15.31 0.98
CA TRP A 147 5.78 -15.23 -0.42
C TRP A 147 5.44 -16.50 -1.20
N ASN A 148 5.68 -17.66 -0.59
CA ASN A 148 5.31 -18.95 -1.18
C ASN A 148 3.79 -19.13 -1.28
N LYS A 149 3.04 -18.72 -0.25
CA LYS A 149 1.57 -18.75 -0.26
C LYS A 149 0.99 -17.86 -1.36
N LEU A 150 1.55 -16.69 -1.58
CA LEU A 150 1.11 -15.78 -2.66
C LEU A 150 1.38 -16.40 -4.05
N LYS A 151 2.50 -17.10 -4.24
CA LYS A 151 2.76 -17.86 -5.50
C LYS A 151 1.73 -18.97 -5.72
N GLU A 152 1.40 -19.73 -4.68
CA GLU A 152 0.37 -20.75 -4.72
C GLU A 152 -1.00 -20.18 -5.09
N LEU A 153 -1.42 -19.11 -4.41
CA LEU A 153 -2.71 -18.44 -4.68
C LEU A 153 -2.77 -17.89 -6.11
N ARG A 154 -1.68 -17.28 -6.59
CA ARG A 154 -1.62 -16.80 -7.96
C ARG A 154 -1.78 -17.92 -8.99
N HIS A 155 -1.17 -19.08 -8.74
CA HIS A 155 -1.31 -20.25 -9.62
C HIS A 155 -2.74 -20.82 -9.55
N ARG A 156 -3.31 -20.95 -8.35
CA ARG A 156 -4.67 -21.45 -8.13
C ARG A 156 -5.75 -20.61 -8.83
N HIS A 157 -5.55 -19.29 -8.92
CA HIS A 157 -6.50 -18.34 -9.49
C HIS A 157 -6.05 -17.77 -10.84
N SER A 158 -5.24 -18.52 -11.60
CA SER A 158 -4.66 -18.07 -12.87
C SER A 158 -5.69 -17.68 -13.93
N ASP A 159 -6.89 -18.21 -13.85
CA ASP A 159 -8.06 -17.93 -14.70
C ASP A 159 -8.92 -16.74 -14.23
N THR A 160 -8.59 -16.15 -13.07
CA THR A 160 -9.33 -15.03 -12.48
C THR A 160 -8.43 -13.79 -12.37
N PRO A 161 -8.36 -12.94 -13.41
CA PRO A 161 -7.41 -11.83 -13.48
C PRO A 161 -7.48 -10.85 -12.31
N GLY A 162 -8.67 -10.55 -11.79
CA GLY A 162 -8.85 -9.64 -10.65
C GLY A 162 -8.23 -10.19 -9.37
N ILE A 163 -8.42 -11.48 -9.07
CA ILE A 163 -7.81 -12.12 -7.91
C ILE A 163 -6.29 -12.16 -8.06
N CYS A 164 -5.77 -12.50 -9.25
CA CYS A 164 -4.34 -12.44 -9.52
C CYS A 164 -3.76 -11.05 -9.24
N ARG A 165 -4.45 -9.97 -9.65
CA ARG A 165 -4.03 -8.59 -9.36
C ARG A 165 -4.00 -8.29 -7.86
N MET A 166 -4.96 -8.79 -7.09
CA MET A 166 -4.97 -8.62 -5.63
C MET A 166 -3.83 -9.38 -4.94
N VAL A 167 -3.53 -10.60 -5.38
CA VAL A 167 -2.37 -11.36 -4.90
C VAL A 167 -1.06 -10.62 -5.21
N GLU A 168 -0.91 -10.14 -6.44
CA GLU A 168 0.25 -9.37 -6.89
C GLU A 168 0.37 -8.02 -6.15
N LEU A 169 -0.75 -7.41 -5.74
CA LEU A 169 -0.75 -6.20 -4.93
C LEU A 169 -0.07 -6.44 -3.57
N VAL A 170 -0.37 -7.58 -2.91
CA VAL A 170 0.30 -7.97 -1.66
C VAL A 170 1.78 -8.27 -1.89
N GLN A 171 2.14 -8.91 -3.01
CA GLN A 171 3.55 -9.11 -3.37
C GLN A 171 4.28 -7.77 -3.52
N GLY A 172 3.66 -6.80 -4.22
CA GLY A 172 4.20 -5.45 -4.36
C GLY A 172 4.37 -4.75 -3.02
N LEU A 173 3.40 -4.86 -2.10
CA LEU A 173 3.49 -4.32 -0.75
C LEU A 173 4.71 -4.87 0.01
N LEU A 174 4.88 -6.20 0.03
CA LEU A 174 5.98 -6.83 0.74
C LEU A 174 7.34 -6.50 0.11
N ALA A 175 7.43 -6.53 -1.23
CA ALA A 175 8.64 -6.19 -1.96
C ALA A 175 9.09 -4.75 -1.68
N LEU A 176 8.18 -3.79 -1.80
CA LEU A 176 8.48 -2.37 -1.57
C LEU A 176 8.67 -2.03 -0.09
N SER A 177 8.07 -2.78 0.83
CA SER A 177 8.36 -2.63 2.25
C SER A 177 9.76 -3.13 2.62
N ALA A 178 10.26 -4.11 1.88
CA ALA A 178 11.64 -4.58 1.96
C ALA A 178 12.62 -3.76 1.10
N TYR A 179 12.17 -2.69 0.43
CA TYR A 179 12.97 -1.88 -0.51
C TYR A 179 13.63 -2.70 -1.63
N VAL A 180 12.87 -3.63 -2.23
CA VAL A 180 13.32 -4.46 -3.36
C VAL A 180 12.36 -4.25 -4.54
N PRO A 181 12.44 -3.11 -5.24
CA PRO A 181 11.52 -2.78 -6.33
C PRO A 181 11.58 -3.78 -7.49
N GLU A 182 12.68 -4.50 -7.65
CA GLU A 182 12.85 -5.54 -8.68
C GLU A 182 11.89 -6.72 -8.49
N ASN A 183 11.42 -6.95 -7.26
CA ASN A 183 10.44 -7.98 -6.93
C ASN A 183 8.99 -7.45 -6.95
N CYS A 184 8.80 -6.16 -7.21
CA CYS A 184 7.46 -5.57 -7.34
C CYS A 184 6.89 -5.88 -8.73
N PRO A 185 5.61 -6.27 -8.84
CA PRO A 185 4.98 -6.49 -10.13
C PRO A 185 5.04 -5.26 -11.04
N ASP A 186 5.48 -5.44 -12.26
CA ASP A 186 5.69 -4.40 -13.27
C ASP A 186 4.49 -3.46 -13.47
N TRP A 187 3.27 -4.02 -13.45
CA TRP A 187 2.07 -3.23 -13.68
C TRP A 187 1.84 -2.16 -12.61
N ILE A 188 2.29 -2.41 -11.36
CA ILE A 188 2.24 -1.42 -10.28
C ILE A 188 3.19 -0.27 -10.60
N LEU A 189 4.44 -0.57 -10.93
CA LEU A 189 5.47 0.43 -11.25
C LEU A 189 5.10 1.24 -12.51
N LYS A 190 4.53 0.58 -13.53
CA LYS A 190 4.08 1.22 -14.78
C LYS A 190 2.74 1.96 -14.62
N GLY A 191 1.96 1.71 -13.55
CA GLY A 191 0.65 2.33 -13.34
C GLY A 191 -0.45 1.80 -14.24
N VAL A 192 -0.40 0.52 -14.61
CA VAL A 192 -1.38 -0.15 -15.48
C VAL A 192 -2.34 -0.96 -14.62
N PHE A 193 -3.42 -0.35 -14.14
CA PHE A 193 -4.34 -0.93 -13.14
C PHE A 193 -5.52 -1.71 -13.76
N ASN A 194 -5.34 -2.29 -14.95
CA ASN A 194 -6.37 -3.13 -15.57
C ASN A 194 -6.63 -4.38 -14.72
N ASN A 195 -7.91 -4.74 -14.61
CA ASN A 195 -8.40 -5.87 -13.80
C ASN A 195 -8.14 -5.75 -12.29
N LEU A 196 -7.69 -4.60 -11.79
CA LEU A 196 -7.63 -4.34 -10.36
C LEU A 196 -9.01 -3.81 -9.91
N PRO A 197 -9.61 -4.33 -8.81
CA PRO A 197 -10.82 -3.77 -8.23
C PRO A 197 -10.67 -2.28 -7.90
N ASP A 198 -11.70 -1.49 -8.18
CA ASP A 198 -11.64 -0.02 -8.01
C ASP A 198 -11.29 0.38 -6.57
N ALA A 199 -11.82 -0.35 -5.59
CA ALA A 199 -11.55 -0.14 -4.18
C ALA A 199 -10.08 -0.36 -3.76
N SER A 200 -9.29 -1.11 -4.56
CA SER A 200 -7.86 -1.35 -4.29
C SER A 200 -6.93 -0.41 -5.04
N ARG A 201 -7.46 0.46 -5.92
CA ARG A 201 -6.64 1.43 -6.67
C ARG A 201 -5.88 2.41 -5.79
N PRO A 202 -6.43 2.95 -4.67
CA PRO A 202 -5.69 3.84 -3.79
C PRO A 202 -4.42 3.18 -3.25
N MET A 203 -4.49 1.89 -2.88
CA MET A 203 -3.33 1.12 -2.45
C MET A 203 -2.31 0.95 -3.58
N ALA A 204 -2.74 0.65 -4.80
CA ALA A 204 -1.85 0.52 -5.95
C ALA A 204 -1.14 1.84 -6.29
N LEU A 205 -1.82 2.97 -6.17
CA LEU A 205 -1.23 4.31 -6.35
C LEU A 205 -0.19 4.62 -5.27
N TYR A 206 -0.47 4.28 -4.01
CA TYR A 206 0.51 4.37 -2.93
C TYR A 206 1.75 3.52 -3.23
N LEU A 207 1.57 2.24 -3.62
CA LEU A 207 2.68 1.36 -3.95
C LEU A 207 3.48 1.86 -5.16
N ARG A 208 2.81 2.41 -6.17
CA ARG A 208 3.48 3.05 -7.29
C ARG A 208 4.37 4.20 -6.84
N ALA A 209 3.84 5.09 -5.99
CA ALA A 209 4.62 6.21 -5.45
C ALA A 209 5.82 5.71 -4.60
N LYS A 210 5.64 4.65 -3.82
CA LYS A 210 6.70 4.01 -3.04
C LYS A 210 7.76 3.36 -3.96
N GLY A 211 7.33 2.74 -5.06
CA GLY A 211 8.23 2.22 -6.10
C GLY A 211 9.03 3.31 -6.79
N MET A 212 8.39 4.44 -7.15
CA MET A 212 9.08 5.60 -7.72
C MET A 212 10.13 6.16 -6.75
N LEU A 213 9.84 6.20 -5.44
CA LEU A 213 10.82 6.59 -4.42
C LEU A 213 12.02 5.65 -4.43
N ALA A 214 11.79 4.34 -4.41
CA ALA A 214 12.84 3.33 -4.40
C ALA A 214 13.71 3.36 -5.68
N LEU A 215 13.12 3.74 -6.82
CA LEU A 215 13.81 3.90 -8.12
C LEU A 215 14.44 5.28 -8.31
N GLY A 216 14.28 6.20 -7.37
CA GLY A 216 14.82 7.57 -7.47
C GLY A 216 14.09 8.48 -8.47
N GLN A 217 12.88 8.13 -8.89
CA GLN A 217 12.01 8.90 -9.81
C GLN A 217 11.26 10.00 -9.05
N ILE A 218 12.00 10.95 -8.47
CA ILE A 218 11.46 11.89 -7.46
C ILE A 218 10.45 12.88 -8.04
N LYS A 219 10.64 13.37 -9.27
CA LYS A 219 9.71 14.32 -9.88
C LYS A 219 8.36 13.66 -10.19
N GLU A 220 8.42 12.47 -10.75
CA GLU A 220 7.26 11.64 -11.08
C GLU A 220 6.50 11.23 -9.83
N LEU A 221 7.21 10.88 -8.76
CA LEU A 221 6.64 10.59 -7.44
C LEU A 221 5.82 11.78 -6.93
N ILE A 222 6.41 12.98 -6.91
CA ILE A 222 5.75 14.18 -6.39
C ILE A 222 4.48 14.46 -7.19
N SER A 223 4.59 14.50 -8.53
CA SER A 223 3.43 14.74 -9.40
C SER A 223 2.32 13.69 -9.21
N THR A 224 2.69 12.42 -9.09
CA THR A 224 1.72 11.32 -8.87
C THR A 224 1.06 11.43 -7.51
N ALA A 225 1.83 11.69 -6.45
CA ALA A 225 1.28 11.79 -5.10
C ALA A 225 0.39 13.04 -4.94
N GLU A 226 0.80 14.20 -5.43
CA GLU A 226 0.01 15.44 -5.41
C GLU A 226 -1.31 15.27 -6.19
N ALA A 227 -1.25 14.69 -7.41
CA ALA A 227 -2.45 14.41 -8.19
C ALA A 227 -3.38 13.43 -7.46
N THR A 228 -2.86 12.34 -6.91
CA THR A 228 -3.68 11.36 -6.18
C THR A 228 -4.37 11.99 -4.99
N LEU A 229 -3.65 12.77 -4.17
CA LEU A 229 -4.20 13.45 -3.00
C LEU A 229 -5.23 14.53 -3.37
N SER A 230 -5.09 15.19 -4.53
CA SER A 230 -6.06 16.19 -4.99
C SER A 230 -7.42 15.58 -5.39
N PHE A 231 -7.46 14.29 -5.75
CA PHE A 231 -8.69 13.57 -6.07
C PHE A 231 -9.37 12.91 -4.86
N SER A 232 -8.75 12.93 -3.69
CA SER A 232 -9.32 12.39 -2.43
C SER A 232 -10.41 13.34 -1.88
N SER A 233 -11.43 13.61 -2.69
CA SER A 233 -12.51 14.57 -2.38
C SER A 233 -13.49 14.12 -1.29
N SER A 234 -13.54 12.83 -0.99
CA SER A 234 -14.47 12.22 -0.02
C SER A 234 -13.89 12.04 1.40
N GLY A 235 -12.71 12.58 1.67
CA GLY A 235 -11.98 12.37 2.91
C GLY A 235 -10.71 11.54 2.71
N LEU A 236 -9.89 11.43 3.77
CA LEU A 236 -8.57 10.80 3.72
C LEU A 236 -8.59 9.45 4.42
N GLY A 237 -8.19 8.38 3.72
CA GLY A 237 -7.95 7.06 4.27
C GLY A 237 -6.51 6.88 4.77
N ILE A 238 -6.19 5.69 5.27
CA ILE A 238 -4.85 5.40 5.78
C ILE A 238 -3.78 5.44 4.66
N GLN A 239 -4.14 5.08 3.43
CA GLN A 239 -3.24 5.16 2.27
C GLN A 239 -2.80 6.59 1.97
N ASP A 240 -3.66 7.59 2.25
CA ASP A 240 -3.33 9.01 2.04
C ASP A 240 -2.30 9.48 3.08
N VAL A 241 -2.37 8.96 4.31
CA VAL A 241 -1.34 9.20 5.34
C VAL A 241 0.03 8.75 4.82
N TYR A 242 0.10 7.53 4.27
CA TYR A 242 1.34 7.03 3.66
C TYR A 242 1.77 7.83 2.43
N LEU A 243 0.84 8.30 1.60
CA LEU A 243 1.16 9.17 0.46
C LEU A 243 1.73 10.52 0.90
N TYR A 244 1.21 11.16 1.93
CA TYR A 244 1.78 12.38 2.49
C TYR A 244 3.19 12.16 3.04
N ILE A 245 3.45 11.03 3.69
CA ILE A 245 4.80 10.68 4.16
C ILE A 245 5.77 10.48 2.98
N ILE A 246 5.35 9.78 1.92
CA ILE A 246 6.17 9.60 0.71
C ILE A 246 6.39 10.95 0.00
N LEU A 247 5.38 11.81 -0.04
CA LEU A 247 5.51 13.17 -0.58
C LEU A 247 6.54 13.99 0.21
N ALA A 248 6.53 13.87 1.54
CA ALA A 248 7.55 14.49 2.39
C ALA A 248 8.97 14.00 2.02
N HIS A 249 9.16 12.69 1.78
CA HIS A 249 10.43 12.16 1.27
C HIS A 249 10.83 12.80 -0.08
N GLY A 250 9.90 12.87 -1.03
CA GLY A 250 10.16 13.49 -2.33
C GLY A 250 10.63 14.95 -2.19
N TYR A 251 9.98 15.73 -1.33
CA TYR A 251 10.40 17.10 -1.07
C TYR A 251 11.74 17.22 -0.33
N ILE A 252 12.08 16.26 0.55
CA ILE A 252 13.42 16.19 1.17
C ILE A 252 14.49 16.04 0.08
N TYR A 253 14.28 15.14 -0.89
CA TYR A 253 15.19 14.95 -2.02
C TYR A 253 15.38 16.22 -2.85
N LEU A 254 14.31 16.99 -3.06
CA LEU A 254 14.38 18.27 -3.74
C LEU A 254 14.84 19.43 -2.85
N LYS A 255 15.23 19.14 -1.59
CA LYS A 255 15.65 20.14 -0.58
C LYS A 255 14.54 21.18 -0.26
N LYS A 256 13.27 20.87 -0.53
CA LYS A 256 12.11 21.73 -0.23
C LYS A 256 11.59 21.44 1.18
N MET A 257 12.36 21.86 2.19
CA MET A 257 12.16 21.41 3.57
C MET A 257 10.83 21.85 4.19
N ASP A 258 10.34 23.07 3.86
CA ASP A 258 9.05 23.56 4.36
C ASP A 258 7.90 22.73 3.77
N LYS A 259 7.98 22.40 2.48
CA LYS A 259 6.99 21.51 1.84
C LYS A 259 7.03 20.11 2.45
N ALA A 260 8.22 19.58 2.72
CA ALA A 260 8.39 18.28 3.37
C ALA A 260 7.79 18.29 4.79
N TYR A 261 8.06 19.34 5.56
CA TYR A 261 7.48 19.50 6.90
C TYR A 261 5.96 19.57 6.86
N ASN A 262 5.39 20.38 5.95
CA ASN A 262 3.95 20.53 5.81
C ASN A 262 3.28 19.22 5.38
N ALA A 263 3.84 18.49 4.42
CA ALA A 263 3.31 17.19 4.01
C ALA A 263 3.32 16.20 5.18
N LEU A 264 4.40 16.13 5.95
CA LEU A 264 4.46 15.30 7.15
C LEU A 264 3.45 15.75 8.22
N LEU A 265 3.28 17.06 8.40
CA LEU A 265 2.33 17.62 9.36
C LEU A 265 0.89 17.21 9.02
N TYR A 266 0.50 17.20 7.73
CA TYR A 266 -0.78 16.66 7.31
C TYR A 266 -0.92 15.16 7.70
N ALA A 267 0.09 14.33 7.41
CA ALA A 267 0.05 12.92 7.78
C ALA A 267 -0.14 12.70 9.29
N VAL A 268 0.65 13.37 10.13
CA VAL A 268 0.58 13.19 11.59
C VAL A 268 -0.72 13.71 12.19
N ASN A 269 -1.30 14.78 11.62
CA ASN A 269 -2.59 15.31 12.06
C ASN A 269 -3.76 14.37 11.76
N ILE A 270 -3.64 13.49 10.74
CA ILE A 270 -4.65 12.49 10.42
C ILE A 270 -4.50 11.25 11.32
N CYS A 271 -3.29 10.77 11.52
CA CYS A 271 -3.05 9.45 12.13
C CYS A 271 -2.85 9.50 13.65
N LEU A 272 -2.11 10.48 14.19
CA LEU A 272 -1.73 10.48 15.60
C LEU A 272 -2.88 10.77 16.60
N PRO A 273 -3.93 11.54 16.28
CA PRO A 273 -5.11 11.63 17.17
C PRO A 273 -5.75 10.28 17.48
N LYS A 274 -5.58 9.29 16.61
CA LYS A 274 -6.05 7.89 16.76
C LYS A 274 -4.98 6.96 17.31
N ALA A 275 -3.84 7.52 17.73
CA ALA A 275 -2.64 6.79 18.15
C ALA A 275 -2.07 5.85 17.06
N PHE A 276 -2.30 6.15 15.77
CA PHE A 276 -1.75 5.38 14.66
C PHE A 276 -0.30 5.79 14.41
N ILE A 277 0.63 5.17 15.14
CA ILE A 277 2.06 5.52 15.17
C ILE A 277 2.88 4.78 14.11
N SER A 278 2.41 3.63 13.61
CA SER A 278 3.18 2.78 12.66
C SER A 278 3.59 3.51 11.38
N PRO A 279 2.72 4.28 10.68
CA PRO A 279 3.13 4.96 9.45
C PRO A 279 4.33 5.89 9.64
N VAL A 280 4.37 6.59 10.78
CA VAL A 280 5.49 7.49 11.12
C VAL A 280 6.72 6.70 11.55
N ALA A 281 6.54 5.66 12.38
CA ALA A 281 7.63 4.82 12.88
C ALA A 281 8.37 4.08 11.75
N GLU A 282 7.66 3.59 10.75
CA GLU A 282 8.22 2.93 9.58
C GLU A 282 9.13 3.85 8.76
N SER A 283 8.85 5.16 8.77
CA SER A 283 9.50 6.15 7.90
C SER A 283 10.45 7.11 8.63
N ILE A 284 10.46 7.14 9.96
CA ILE A 284 11.10 8.20 10.74
C ILE A 284 12.61 8.39 10.44
N SER A 285 13.32 7.31 10.16
CA SER A 285 14.76 7.39 9.86
C SER A 285 15.08 8.05 8.53
N SER A 286 14.21 7.86 7.54
CA SER A 286 14.37 8.42 6.19
C SER A 286 13.86 9.87 6.08
N LEU A 287 13.09 10.34 7.06
CA LEU A 287 12.66 11.74 7.18
C LEU A 287 13.76 12.69 7.69
N LEU A 288 14.97 12.20 7.91
CA LEU A 288 16.20 12.97 8.15
C LEU A 288 16.07 14.08 9.22
N GLY A 289 15.48 13.76 10.37
CA GLY A 289 15.28 14.68 11.50
C GLY A 289 14.03 15.57 11.40
N ILE A 290 13.38 15.65 10.24
CA ILE A 290 12.09 16.38 10.12
C ILE A 290 11.02 15.68 10.95
N GLY A 291 11.01 14.34 10.95
CA GLY A 291 10.04 13.55 11.72
C GLY A 291 10.11 13.84 13.20
N GLU A 292 11.31 13.74 13.79
CA GLU A 292 11.52 14.01 15.21
C GLU A 292 11.17 15.47 15.58
N ARG A 293 11.52 16.44 14.72
CA ARG A 293 11.20 17.84 14.93
C ARG A 293 9.68 18.09 14.85
N CYS A 294 9.01 17.49 13.89
CA CYS A 294 7.55 17.57 13.74
C CYS A 294 6.84 17.02 14.97
N LEU A 295 7.22 15.80 15.41
CA LEU A 295 6.65 15.16 16.59
C LEU A 295 6.88 15.99 17.85
N LYS A 296 8.12 16.47 18.09
CA LYS A 296 8.47 17.26 19.26
C LYS A 296 7.62 18.55 19.35
N LYS A 297 7.30 19.17 18.20
CA LYS A 297 6.54 20.42 18.15
C LYS A 297 5.02 20.20 18.27
N THR A 298 4.49 19.15 17.66
CA THR A 298 3.04 19.01 17.46
C THR A 298 2.43 17.93 18.35
N TYR A 299 3.14 16.79 18.53
CA TYR A 299 2.67 15.62 19.27
C TYR A 299 3.79 15.04 20.15
N PRO A 300 4.31 15.78 21.14
CA PRO A 300 5.47 15.37 21.94
C PRO A 300 5.25 14.03 22.67
N GLN A 301 4.01 13.70 23.05
CA GLN A 301 3.65 12.46 23.71
C GLN A 301 3.89 11.22 22.83
N PHE A 302 3.89 11.36 21.50
CA PHE A 302 4.13 10.26 20.56
C PHE A 302 5.59 10.11 20.14
N GLN A 303 6.49 11.05 20.50
CA GLN A 303 7.89 10.97 20.10
C GLN A 303 8.57 9.69 20.60
N SER A 304 8.44 9.38 21.88
CA SER A 304 9.04 8.17 22.48
C SER A 304 8.42 6.88 21.93
N PRO A 305 7.08 6.72 21.87
CA PRO A 305 6.44 5.56 21.26
C PRO A 305 6.86 5.32 19.80
N VAL A 306 6.85 6.34 18.95
CA VAL A 306 7.26 6.23 17.54
C VAL A 306 8.70 5.76 17.40
N LEU A 307 9.62 6.38 18.15
CA LEU A 307 11.05 6.00 18.12
C LEU A 307 11.30 4.60 18.69
N SER A 308 10.53 4.18 19.70
CA SER A 308 10.62 2.84 20.27
C SER A 308 10.15 1.80 19.24
N LEU A 309 9.01 2.02 18.62
CA LEU A 309 8.48 1.14 17.58
C LEU A 309 9.44 1.05 16.39
N HIS A 310 9.97 2.18 15.91
CA HIS A 310 10.99 2.18 14.85
C HIS A 310 12.19 1.31 15.17
N ARG A 311 12.72 1.40 16.40
CA ARG A 311 13.86 0.57 16.86
C ARG A 311 13.53 -0.92 16.88
N GLN A 312 12.28 -1.26 17.14
CA GLN A 312 11.80 -2.65 17.13
C GLN A 312 11.71 -3.21 15.71
N ILE A 313 11.08 -2.48 14.78
CA ILE A 313 10.72 -3.02 13.45
C ILE A 313 11.82 -2.90 12.41
N SER A 314 12.58 -1.81 12.43
CA SER A 314 13.57 -1.49 11.40
C SER A 314 14.62 -2.59 11.18
N PRO A 315 15.20 -3.24 12.21
CA PRO A 315 16.20 -4.28 12.01
C PRO A 315 15.69 -5.50 11.24
N SER A 316 14.42 -5.86 11.41
CA SER A 316 13.82 -7.03 10.77
C SER A 316 13.61 -6.81 9.27
N TRP A 317 13.04 -5.66 8.89
CA TRP A 317 12.89 -5.30 7.48
C TRP A 317 14.23 -5.16 6.77
N LEU A 318 15.22 -4.64 7.45
CA LEU A 318 16.58 -4.55 6.96
C LEU A 318 17.22 -5.93 6.69
N LYS A 319 16.99 -6.90 7.56
CA LYS A 319 17.43 -8.29 7.36
C LYS A 319 16.71 -8.93 6.15
N ILE A 320 15.41 -8.68 5.99
CA ILE A 320 14.66 -9.14 4.81
C ILE A 320 15.27 -8.54 3.53
N HIS A 321 15.55 -7.24 3.51
CA HIS A 321 16.21 -6.59 2.38
C HIS A 321 17.55 -7.26 2.04
N ASN A 322 18.42 -7.45 3.03
CA ASN A 322 19.72 -8.10 2.84
C ASN A 322 19.59 -9.53 2.30
N MET A 323 18.61 -10.27 2.81
CA MET A 323 18.32 -11.63 2.36
C MET A 323 17.91 -11.67 0.87
N LEU A 324 17.07 -10.74 0.45
CA LEU A 324 16.55 -10.68 -0.93
C LEU A 324 17.57 -10.14 -1.94
N THR A 325 18.39 -9.19 -1.52
CA THR A 325 19.37 -8.53 -2.41
C THR A 325 20.75 -9.18 -2.36
N HIS A 326 20.97 -10.14 -1.48
CA HIS A 326 22.28 -10.74 -1.19
C HIS A 326 23.35 -9.68 -0.80
N LYS A 327 22.91 -8.56 -0.21
CA LYS A 327 23.78 -7.46 0.20
C LYS A 327 23.76 -7.33 1.74
N ASN A 328 24.90 -7.47 2.39
CA ASN A 328 25.02 -7.36 3.86
C ASN A 328 25.27 -5.92 4.35
N ILE A 329 24.80 -4.92 3.63
CA ILE A 329 25.15 -3.51 3.83
C ILE A 329 24.75 -3.01 5.23
N THR A 330 23.60 -3.42 5.68
CA THR A 330 22.96 -2.91 6.89
C THR A 330 23.39 -3.63 8.17
N SER A 331 24.03 -4.81 8.05
CA SER A 331 24.69 -5.46 9.17
C SER A 331 26.04 -4.80 9.51
N LEU A 332 26.62 -4.05 8.57
CA LEU A 332 27.92 -3.39 8.71
C LEU A 332 27.82 -2.00 9.28
N LEU A 333 26.73 -1.27 9.02
CA LEU A 333 26.55 0.10 9.44
C LEU A 333 25.74 0.21 10.74
N THR A 334 26.24 1.02 11.66
CA THR A 334 25.42 1.46 12.80
C THR A 334 24.25 2.32 12.32
N ARG A 335 23.21 2.46 13.14
CA ARG A 335 22.05 3.32 12.83
C ARG A 335 22.46 4.74 12.42
N ARG A 336 23.48 5.30 13.12
CA ARG A 336 23.94 6.66 12.87
C ARG A 336 24.73 6.77 11.57
N GLU A 337 25.58 5.82 11.29
CA GLU A 337 26.29 5.71 10.01
C GLU A 337 25.31 5.57 8.83
N TYR A 338 24.27 4.76 9.00
CA TYR A 338 23.22 4.60 7.98
C TYR A 338 22.43 5.90 7.75
N GLN A 339 22.04 6.63 8.81
CA GLN A 339 21.38 7.94 8.68
C GLN A 339 22.26 8.98 7.95
N VAL A 340 23.55 9.00 8.27
CA VAL A 340 24.51 9.87 7.58
C VAL A 340 24.63 9.45 6.10
N ALA A 341 24.77 8.16 5.84
CA ALA A 341 24.87 7.62 4.48
C ALA A 341 23.62 7.93 3.63
N LEU A 342 22.43 7.76 4.18
CA LEU A 342 21.16 8.15 3.54
C LEU A 342 21.14 9.65 3.18
N SER A 343 21.51 10.52 4.13
CA SER A 343 21.54 11.97 3.89
C SER A 343 22.49 12.32 2.75
N VAL A 344 23.64 11.67 2.71
CA VAL A 344 24.68 11.85 1.69
C VAL A 344 24.21 11.36 0.30
N VAL A 345 23.53 10.22 0.25
CA VAL A 345 22.93 9.69 -0.99
C VAL A 345 21.81 10.61 -1.48
N GLY A 346 21.05 11.22 -0.57
CA GLY A 346 20.06 12.26 -0.87
C GLY A 346 20.66 13.60 -1.34
N GLY A 347 22.00 13.68 -1.53
CA GLY A 347 22.67 14.84 -2.09
C GLY A 347 22.98 15.97 -1.11
N PHE A 348 22.85 15.74 0.22
CA PHE A 348 23.13 16.75 1.23
C PHE A 348 24.62 16.86 1.50
N SER A 349 25.16 18.10 1.61
CA SER A 349 26.52 18.37 2.07
C SER A 349 26.74 17.90 3.51
N ASN A 350 27.98 17.79 3.97
CA ASN A 350 28.26 17.41 5.35
C ASN A 350 27.65 18.40 6.35
N HIS A 351 27.69 19.67 6.04
CA HIS A 351 27.08 20.73 6.86
C HIS A 351 25.55 20.57 6.94
N GLU A 352 24.88 20.35 5.82
CA GLU A 352 23.43 20.08 5.81
C GLU A 352 23.08 18.79 6.57
N CYS A 353 23.90 17.74 6.45
CA CYS A 353 23.74 16.51 7.24
C CYS A 353 23.89 16.77 8.75
N ALA A 354 24.91 17.54 9.12
CA ALA A 354 25.19 17.90 10.51
C ALA A 354 24.01 18.66 11.14
N ALA A 355 23.55 19.72 10.48
CA ALA A 355 22.40 20.50 10.92
C ALA A 355 21.11 19.65 11.09
N ARG A 356 20.86 18.70 10.17
CA ARG A 356 19.67 17.82 10.19
C ARG A 356 19.73 16.77 11.27
N LEU A 357 20.88 16.20 11.47
CA LEU A 357 21.07 15.10 12.42
C LEU A 357 21.42 15.59 13.83
N GLY A 358 21.56 16.91 14.03
CA GLY A 358 21.90 17.51 15.32
C GLY A 358 23.28 17.10 15.80
N ILE A 359 24.29 17.04 14.91
CA ILE A 359 25.68 16.70 15.19
C ILE A 359 26.63 17.69 14.52
N SER A 360 27.92 17.63 14.83
CA SER A 360 28.92 18.49 14.19
C SER A 360 29.32 17.97 12.79
N ASP A 361 29.79 18.87 11.92
CA ASP A 361 30.36 18.52 10.61
C ASP A 361 31.51 17.51 10.73
N SER A 362 32.32 17.63 11.76
CA SER A 362 33.43 16.70 12.06
C SER A 362 32.89 15.30 12.39
N THR A 363 31.77 15.22 13.13
CA THR A 363 31.13 13.96 13.45
C THR A 363 30.55 13.32 12.17
N VAL A 364 29.94 14.09 11.25
CA VAL A 364 29.48 13.59 9.96
C VAL A 364 30.64 13.02 9.13
N LYS A 365 31.79 13.74 9.07
CA LYS A 365 32.99 13.26 8.38
C LYS A 365 33.50 11.94 8.98
N GLY A 366 33.55 11.84 10.32
CA GLY A 366 33.95 10.61 11.01
C GLY A 366 33.00 9.41 10.68
N HIS A 367 31.71 9.63 10.71
CA HIS A 367 30.75 8.60 10.31
C HIS A 367 30.89 8.20 8.84
N LEU A 368 31.11 9.15 7.92
CA LEU A 368 31.34 8.84 6.50
C LEU A 368 32.61 8.05 6.28
N GLN A 369 33.69 8.39 6.98
CA GLN A 369 34.93 7.64 6.90
C GLN A 369 34.71 6.19 7.35
N SER A 370 34.03 5.99 8.48
CA SER A 370 33.67 4.67 8.98
C SER A 370 32.79 3.90 7.96
N VAL A 371 31.79 4.56 7.39
CA VAL A 371 30.92 3.98 6.34
C VAL A 371 31.76 3.54 5.14
N TYR A 372 32.67 4.38 4.65
CA TYR A 372 33.50 4.05 3.49
C TYR A 372 34.43 2.86 3.78
N GLN A 373 35.03 2.81 4.96
CA GLN A 373 35.82 1.66 5.38
C GLN A 373 34.99 0.36 5.47
N LYS A 374 33.83 0.42 6.11
CA LYS A 374 32.95 -0.74 6.30
C LYS A 374 32.38 -1.29 5.00
N LEU A 375 32.09 -0.41 4.03
CA LEU A 375 31.57 -0.79 2.72
C LEU A 375 32.69 -1.03 1.68
N ASN A 376 33.94 -0.85 2.06
CA ASN A 376 35.12 -0.95 1.18
C ASN A 376 34.95 -0.09 -0.09
N ILE A 377 34.55 1.18 0.10
CA ILE A 377 34.39 2.18 -0.96
C ILE A 377 35.25 3.42 -0.68
N SER A 378 35.61 4.14 -1.73
CA SER A 378 36.48 5.30 -1.62
C SER A 378 35.81 6.63 -1.98
N SER A 379 34.54 6.62 -2.37
CA SER A 379 33.90 7.83 -2.84
C SER A 379 32.43 7.94 -2.45
N ARG A 380 31.98 9.19 -2.32
CA ARG A 380 30.57 9.56 -2.11
C ARG A 380 29.63 9.02 -3.23
N LYS A 381 30.14 8.97 -4.48
CA LYS A 381 29.39 8.46 -5.63
C LYS A 381 29.16 6.96 -5.51
N ALA A 382 30.16 6.21 -5.06
CA ALA A 382 30.06 4.77 -4.86
C ALA A 382 29.03 4.40 -3.77
N LEU A 383 28.78 5.29 -2.83
CA LEU A 383 27.81 5.06 -1.73
C LEU A 383 26.37 4.85 -2.26
N LYS A 384 26.02 5.48 -3.41
CA LYS A 384 24.70 5.30 -4.04
C LYS A 384 24.38 3.86 -4.44
N GLN A 385 25.41 3.05 -4.69
CA GLN A 385 25.25 1.64 -5.06
C GLN A 385 24.94 0.75 -3.87
N PHE A 386 25.20 1.23 -2.66
CA PHE A 386 25.10 0.47 -1.43
C PHE A 386 23.97 0.93 -0.51
N ILE A 387 23.56 2.16 -0.62
CA ILE A 387 22.49 2.72 0.21
C ILE A 387 21.28 2.93 -0.68
N ILE A 388 20.24 2.19 -0.38
CA ILE A 388 18.94 2.40 -0.99
C ILE A 388 18.36 3.64 -0.33
N SER A 389 18.12 4.65 -1.14
CA SER A 389 17.34 5.80 -0.69
C SER A 389 15.91 5.32 -0.42
N ALA A 390 15.57 5.30 0.87
CA ALA A 390 14.23 4.99 1.35
C ALA A 390 13.23 6.03 0.87
#